data_8cdbba524a0230aedcd5dc7fc2203907
#
_entry.id   8cdbba524a0230aedcd5dc7fc2203907
#
_cell.length_a   1.000
_cell.length_b   1.000
_cell.length_c   1.000
_cell.angle_alpha   90.00
_cell.angle_beta   90.00
_cell.angle_gamma   90.00
#
_symmetry.space_group_name_H-M   'P 1'
#
loop_
_entity.id
_entity.type
_entity.pdbx_description
1 polymer ?
#
loop_
_entity_poly.entity_id
_entity_poly.type
_entity_poly.pdbx_seq_one_letter_code
_entity_poly.pdbx_strand_id
1 'polypeptide(L)'
;CPLCGSQRGKLCINLTKNAWCTNCCGDSGGMLALYSKAQNVSKATAYSEICDAILNGGISQVREASQKERMQSEVVLSERASTQEIHQTYSTLLGMLQLIPAHRKHLQEKRGLTDEQIAAFGFKSTPAPYLCRTLTAKLIQQGCTVQGVPGFYMDDSGKWTVKFHQRTSGILIPYRNVDGMIHGLQIRLDRPLKKEGDPPDKVGTKYLWLASTSKTCGASSGSPIHFVGDPCSRVVYVTEGALKADIAHVLMNRTFAATGGAGCIAQLDSLFELLHRNGTEEIIEAEDMDKYSNKGVSQGASKLYLLAKKHGLSCRRLTWNPNYKGIDDWQLALHKKNSNKENIEMTYRRMTF
;
A
#
# COMPACT_ATOMS: atom_id res chain seq x y z
N CYS A 1 -1.77 -24.39 4.85
CA CYS A 1 -2.91 -24.86 4.07
C CYS A 1 -3.08 -26.37 4.29
N PRO A 2 -4.20 -26.84 4.84
CA PRO A 2 -4.42 -28.26 5.13
C PRO A 2 -4.51 -29.15 3.87
N LEU A 3 -4.68 -28.55 2.69
CA LEU A 3 -4.83 -29.27 1.43
C LEU A 3 -3.49 -29.56 0.72
N CYS A 4 -2.46 -28.75 0.94
CA CYS A 4 -1.18 -28.90 0.24
C CYS A 4 0.04 -28.76 1.16
N GLY A 5 -0.14 -28.75 2.48
CA GLY A 5 0.95 -28.63 3.46
C GLY A 5 1.67 -27.28 3.49
N SER A 6 1.28 -26.30 2.66
CA SER A 6 1.92 -24.98 2.63
C SER A 6 1.72 -24.22 3.95
N GLN A 7 2.79 -23.86 4.61
CA GLN A 7 2.79 -23.08 5.85
C GLN A 7 2.65 -21.57 5.62
N ARG A 8 2.44 -21.11 4.38
CA ARG A 8 2.45 -19.69 3.99
C ARG A 8 1.16 -18.93 4.28
N GLY A 9 0.21 -19.50 5.03
CA GLY A 9 -1.04 -18.82 5.42
C GLY A 9 -1.94 -18.41 4.24
N LYS A 10 -2.02 -19.21 3.19
CA LYS A 10 -2.74 -18.87 1.95
C LYS A 10 -4.17 -19.44 1.86
N LEU A 11 -4.68 -20.00 2.93
CA LEU A 11 -6.08 -20.38 3.04
C LEU A 11 -6.86 -19.18 3.58
N CYS A 12 -7.82 -18.69 2.81
CA CYS A 12 -8.74 -17.64 3.19
C CYS A 12 -10.13 -18.24 3.43
N ILE A 13 -10.71 -18.00 4.60
CA ILE A 13 -12.05 -18.48 4.98
C ILE A 13 -12.95 -17.29 5.26
N ASN A 14 -14.11 -17.26 4.63
CA ASN A 14 -15.16 -16.29 4.89
C ASN A 14 -16.34 -16.99 5.57
N LEU A 15 -16.47 -16.82 6.87
CA LEU A 15 -17.51 -17.46 7.68
C LEU A 15 -18.91 -16.95 7.34
N THR A 16 -19.04 -15.65 7.01
CA THR A 16 -20.34 -15.04 6.66
C THR A 16 -20.89 -15.60 5.35
N LYS A 17 -20.01 -15.83 4.35
CA LYS A 17 -20.38 -16.37 3.05
C LYS A 17 -20.31 -17.89 2.98
N ASN A 18 -19.92 -18.55 4.07
CA ASN A 18 -19.69 -19.99 4.14
C ASN A 18 -18.81 -20.51 2.99
N ALA A 19 -17.73 -19.80 2.70
CA ALA A 19 -16.86 -20.02 1.55
C ALA A 19 -15.38 -19.91 1.93
N TRP A 20 -14.53 -20.62 1.19
CA TRP A 20 -13.08 -20.56 1.33
C TRP A 20 -12.39 -20.55 -0.03
N CYS A 21 -11.16 -20.07 -0.06
CA CYS A 21 -10.27 -20.19 -1.21
C CYS A 21 -8.81 -20.31 -0.76
N THR A 22 -7.97 -20.90 -1.62
CA THR A 22 -6.52 -20.97 -1.40
C THR A 22 -5.77 -20.30 -2.54
N ASN A 23 -4.75 -19.54 -2.20
CA ASN A 23 -3.83 -18.95 -3.18
C ASN A 23 -2.57 -19.81 -3.42
N CYS A 24 -2.45 -20.97 -2.76
CA CYS A 24 -1.33 -21.89 -2.90
C CYS A 24 -1.61 -23.05 -3.88
N CYS A 25 -2.82 -23.58 -3.89
CA CYS A 25 -3.25 -24.67 -4.76
C CYS A 25 -4.43 -24.29 -5.67
N GLY A 26 -4.88 -23.02 -5.64
CA GLY A 26 -5.92 -22.52 -6.54
C GLY A 26 -7.31 -23.09 -6.29
N ASP A 27 -7.55 -23.67 -5.13
CA ASP A 27 -8.77 -24.40 -4.79
C ASP A 27 -9.73 -23.51 -3.99
N SER A 28 -11.04 -23.80 -4.09
CA SER A 28 -12.09 -23.03 -3.42
C SER A 28 -13.37 -23.85 -3.25
N GLY A 29 -14.27 -23.38 -2.37
CA GLY A 29 -15.56 -24.05 -2.16
C GLY A 29 -16.30 -23.60 -0.91
N GLY A 30 -17.36 -24.33 -0.56
CA GLY A 30 -18.06 -24.18 0.71
C GLY A 30 -17.38 -24.97 1.84
N MET A 31 -17.79 -24.74 3.09
CA MET A 31 -17.15 -25.32 4.28
C MET A 31 -17.18 -26.86 4.32
N LEU A 32 -18.26 -27.48 3.85
CA LEU A 32 -18.33 -28.93 3.74
C LEU A 32 -17.26 -29.47 2.77
N ALA A 33 -17.02 -28.80 1.66
CA ALA A 33 -15.97 -29.18 0.72
C ALA A 33 -14.56 -29.00 1.31
N LEU A 34 -14.36 -27.99 2.17
CA LEU A 34 -13.10 -27.83 2.90
C LEU A 34 -12.84 -29.02 3.83
N TYR A 35 -13.83 -29.39 4.64
CA TYR A 35 -13.72 -30.51 5.56
C TYR A 35 -13.44 -31.82 4.82
N SER A 36 -14.24 -32.13 3.79
CA SER A 36 -14.07 -33.30 2.93
C SER A 36 -12.65 -33.44 2.37
N LYS A 37 -12.09 -32.33 1.84
CA LYS A 37 -10.73 -32.30 1.31
C LYS A 37 -9.66 -32.40 2.38
N ALA A 38 -9.83 -31.69 3.51
CA ALA A 38 -8.86 -31.68 4.60
C ALA A 38 -8.73 -33.03 5.30
N GLN A 39 -9.83 -33.78 5.45
CA GLN A 39 -9.87 -35.08 6.04
C GLN A 39 -9.72 -36.23 5.02
N ASN A 40 -9.66 -35.87 3.72
CA ASN A 40 -9.61 -36.86 2.62
C ASN A 40 -10.76 -37.88 2.63
N VAL A 41 -11.98 -37.41 2.89
CA VAL A 41 -13.21 -38.23 2.94
C VAL A 41 -14.21 -37.73 1.89
N SER A 42 -15.22 -38.55 1.59
CA SER A 42 -16.32 -38.17 0.71
C SER A 42 -17.16 -37.03 1.33
N LYS A 43 -17.86 -36.22 0.51
CA LYS A 43 -18.77 -35.20 1.03
C LYS A 43 -19.90 -35.77 1.89
N ALA A 44 -20.36 -36.97 1.58
CA ALA A 44 -21.38 -37.67 2.36
C ALA A 44 -20.85 -38.07 3.75
N THR A 45 -19.63 -38.63 3.80
CA THR A 45 -18.93 -38.98 5.04
C THR A 45 -18.65 -37.70 5.85
N ALA A 46 -18.12 -36.65 5.21
CA ALA A 46 -17.88 -35.37 5.86
C ALA A 46 -19.14 -34.76 6.48
N TYR A 47 -20.28 -34.87 5.81
CA TYR A 47 -21.57 -34.42 6.33
C TYR A 47 -21.97 -35.19 7.58
N SER A 48 -21.90 -36.55 7.54
CA SER A 48 -22.20 -37.41 8.69
C SER A 48 -21.31 -37.08 9.88
N GLU A 49 -19.99 -37.02 9.68
CA GLU A 49 -19.02 -36.74 10.75
C GLU A 49 -19.26 -35.35 11.40
N ILE A 50 -19.57 -34.31 10.61
CA ILE A 50 -19.91 -33.00 11.12
C ILE A 50 -21.21 -33.02 11.92
N CYS A 51 -22.26 -33.72 11.41
CA CYS A 51 -23.53 -33.86 12.12
C CYS A 51 -23.35 -34.64 13.45
N ASP A 52 -22.59 -35.72 13.43
CA ASP A 52 -22.30 -36.51 14.64
C ASP A 52 -21.51 -35.70 15.67
N ALA A 53 -20.53 -34.89 15.24
CA ALA A 53 -19.79 -34.01 16.12
C ALA A 53 -20.67 -32.90 16.73
N ILE A 54 -21.65 -32.38 15.98
CA ILE A 54 -22.62 -31.41 16.47
C ILE A 54 -23.57 -32.04 17.50
N LEU A 55 -24.10 -33.21 17.19
CA LEU A 55 -25.07 -33.91 18.03
C LEU A 55 -24.46 -34.44 19.33
N ASN A 56 -23.22 -34.90 19.30
CA ASN A 56 -22.50 -35.45 20.45
C ASN A 56 -21.73 -34.46 21.27
N GLY A 57 -21.94 -33.13 21.06
CA GLY A 57 -21.32 -32.04 21.87
C GLY A 57 -19.83 -31.84 21.65
N GLY A 58 -19.22 -32.56 20.68
CA GLY A 58 -17.78 -32.44 20.38
C GLY A 58 -17.34 -31.04 19.96
N ILE A 59 -18.26 -30.22 19.44
CA ILE A 59 -17.99 -28.82 19.06
C ILE A 59 -17.85 -27.91 20.28
N SER A 60 -18.43 -28.23 21.43
CA SER A 60 -18.30 -27.43 22.64
C SER A 60 -16.87 -27.40 23.16
N GLN A 61 -16.17 -28.56 23.17
CA GLN A 61 -14.76 -28.60 23.60
C GLN A 61 -13.80 -27.91 22.62
N VAL A 62 -14.07 -28.00 21.32
CA VAL A 62 -13.28 -27.25 20.29
C VAL A 62 -13.55 -25.73 20.39
N ARG A 63 -14.78 -25.33 20.72
CA ARG A 63 -15.10 -23.91 20.97
C ARG A 63 -14.42 -23.38 22.22
N GLU A 64 -14.36 -24.13 23.31
CA GLU A 64 -13.69 -23.71 24.55
C GLU A 64 -12.17 -23.63 24.39
N ALA A 65 -11.55 -24.60 23.71
CA ALA A 65 -10.12 -24.56 23.38
C ALA A 65 -9.79 -23.41 22.42
N SER A 66 -10.58 -23.22 21.35
CA SER A 66 -10.44 -22.11 20.41
C SER A 66 -10.73 -20.75 21.04
N GLN A 67 -11.65 -20.67 22.02
CA GLN A 67 -11.89 -19.45 22.76
C GLN A 67 -10.77 -19.14 23.76
N LYS A 68 -10.21 -20.15 24.42
CA LYS A 68 -9.03 -19.94 25.30
C LYS A 68 -7.78 -19.54 24.51
N GLU A 69 -7.52 -20.13 23.34
CA GLU A 69 -6.43 -19.70 22.46
C GLU A 69 -6.69 -18.30 21.86
N ARG A 70 -7.94 -17.98 21.49
CA ARG A 70 -8.34 -16.63 21.04
C ARG A 70 -8.24 -15.60 22.15
N MET A 71 -8.65 -15.91 23.37
CA MET A 71 -8.52 -15.00 24.53
C MET A 71 -7.06 -14.72 24.92
N GLN A 72 -6.12 -15.61 24.55
CA GLN A 72 -4.68 -15.36 24.75
C GLN A 72 -4.01 -14.59 23.61
N SER A 73 -4.71 -14.33 22.48
CA SER A 73 -4.14 -13.70 21.28
C SER A 73 -5.02 -12.60 20.64
N GLU A 74 -6.12 -12.18 21.24
CA GLU A 74 -6.87 -11.04 20.70
C GLU A 74 -6.08 -9.75 20.94
N VAL A 75 -5.33 -9.36 19.92
CA VAL A 75 -4.75 -8.04 19.84
C VAL A 75 -5.92 -7.04 19.76
N VAL A 76 -6.18 -6.33 20.85
CA VAL A 76 -7.18 -5.26 20.86
C VAL A 76 -6.70 -4.19 19.90
N LEU A 77 -7.39 -4.03 18.78
CA LEU A 77 -7.12 -2.98 17.81
C LEU A 77 -7.85 -1.70 18.20
N SER A 78 -7.24 -0.57 17.91
CA SER A 78 -7.90 0.72 17.98
C SER A 78 -8.72 0.97 16.72
N GLU A 79 -9.84 1.63 16.85
CA GLU A 79 -10.50 2.28 15.72
C GLU A 79 -9.53 3.29 15.10
N ARG A 80 -9.60 3.41 13.78
CA ARG A 80 -8.72 4.34 13.05
C ARG A 80 -9.09 5.78 13.37
N ALA A 81 -8.11 6.58 13.77
CA ALA A 81 -8.29 8.00 14.04
C ALA A 81 -8.80 8.77 12.81
N SER A 82 -9.36 9.94 13.01
CA SER A 82 -9.82 10.81 11.95
C SER A 82 -8.66 11.22 11.03
N THR A 83 -8.96 11.57 9.77
CA THR A 83 -7.94 12.02 8.82
C THR A 83 -7.20 13.26 9.34
N GLN A 84 -7.86 14.13 10.06
CA GLN A 84 -7.27 15.34 10.63
C GLN A 84 -6.26 15.00 11.75
N GLU A 85 -6.61 14.10 12.66
CA GLU A 85 -5.70 13.63 13.72
C GLU A 85 -4.49 12.88 13.12
N ILE A 86 -4.72 12.02 12.14
CA ILE A 86 -3.65 11.33 11.41
C ILE A 86 -2.73 12.35 10.73
N HIS A 87 -3.29 13.34 10.03
CA HIS A 87 -2.52 14.40 9.39
C HIS A 87 -1.65 15.18 10.38
N GLN A 88 -2.23 15.64 11.49
CA GLN A 88 -1.50 16.37 12.52
C GLN A 88 -0.36 15.53 13.08
N THR A 89 -0.63 14.27 13.45
CA THR A 89 0.37 13.39 14.04
C THR A 89 1.49 13.06 13.06
N TYR A 90 1.16 12.73 11.80
CA TYR A 90 2.18 12.42 10.81
C TYR A 90 2.98 13.66 10.38
N SER A 91 2.34 14.82 10.22
CA SER A 91 3.04 16.07 9.90
C SER A 91 4.04 16.44 10.99
N THR A 92 3.62 16.33 12.25
CA THR A 92 4.50 16.59 13.40
C THR A 92 5.63 15.55 13.48
N LEU A 93 5.34 14.26 13.27
CA LEU A 93 6.36 13.22 13.21
C LEU A 93 7.39 13.49 12.12
N LEU A 94 6.94 13.78 10.89
CA LEU A 94 7.84 14.07 9.77
C LEU A 94 8.67 15.33 10.01
N GLY A 95 8.11 16.34 10.71
CA GLY A 95 8.86 17.53 11.13
C GLY A 95 10.02 17.22 12.08
N MET A 96 9.92 16.17 12.88
CA MET A 96 10.99 15.72 13.79
C MET A 96 12.06 14.86 13.09
N LEU A 97 11.80 14.37 11.88
CA LEU A 97 12.67 13.46 11.15
C LEU A 97 13.50 14.20 10.09
N GLN A 98 14.65 13.63 9.78
CA GLN A 98 15.53 14.14 8.71
C GLN A 98 15.58 13.16 7.53
N LEU A 99 15.94 13.66 6.37
CA LEU A 99 16.28 12.83 5.23
C LEU A 99 17.81 12.66 5.22
N ILE A 100 18.28 11.42 5.38
CA ILE A 100 19.72 11.11 5.37
C ILE A 100 20.32 11.36 3.98
N PRO A 101 21.63 11.69 3.89
CA PRO A 101 22.27 12.04 2.61
C PRO A 101 22.12 10.97 1.53
N ALA A 102 22.19 9.69 1.89
CA ALA A 102 22.04 8.59 0.94
C ALA A 102 20.64 8.56 0.29
N HIS A 103 19.57 8.81 1.06
CA HIS A 103 18.20 8.89 0.54
C HIS A 103 17.99 10.14 -0.30
N ARG A 104 18.52 11.29 0.14
CA ARG A 104 18.49 12.52 -0.65
C ARG A 104 19.16 12.30 -2.01
N LYS A 105 20.37 11.78 -2.03
CA LYS A 105 21.11 11.43 -3.26
C LYS A 105 20.30 10.46 -4.15
N HIS A 106 19.66 9.45 -3.56
CA HIS A 106 18.80 8.54 -4.31
C HIS A 106 17.62 9.27 -5.00
N LEU A 107 16.93 10.16 -4.28
CA LEU A 107 15.80 10.93 -4.83
C LEU A 107 16.26 11.91 -5.93
N GLN A 108 17.43 12.51 -5.78
CA GLN A 108 18.01 13.42 -6.79
C GLN A 108 18.51 12.67 -8.02
N GLU A 109 19.41 11.70 -7.85
CA GLU A 109 20.09 11.06 -8.99
C GLU A 109 19.25 10.01 -9.70
N LYS A 110 18.46 9.22 -8.94
CA LYS A 110 17.67 8.12 -9.50
C LYS A 110 16.23 8.52 -9.82
N ARG A 111 15.73 9.60 -9.20
CA ARG A 111 14.35 10.05 -9.38
C ARG A 111 14.23 11.45 -9.99
N GLY A 112 15.34 12.18 -10.11
CA GLY A 112 15.40 13.47 -10.79
C GLY A 112 14.73 14.62 -10.02
N LEU A 113 14.52 14.48 -8.70
CA LEU A 113 13.88 15.49 -7.89
C LEU A 113 14.89 16.53 -7.40
N THR A 114 14.49 17.80 -7.33
CA THR A 114 15.25 18.87 -6.69
C THR A 114 15.07 18.84 -5.17
N ASP A 115 15.89 19.59 -4.43
CA ASP A 115 15.77 19.70 -2.97
C ASP A 115 14.45 20.35 -2.55
N GLU A 116 13.97 21.33 -3.30
CA GLU A 116 12.70 22.00 -3.08
C GLU A 116 11.53 21.02 -3.25
N GLN A 117 11.56 20.20 -4.30
CA GLN A 117 10.56 19.17 -4.56
C GLN A 117 10.56 18.08 -3.47
N ILE A 118 11.74 17.61 -3.07
CA ILE A 118 11.90 16.65 -1.97
C ILE A 118 11.33 17.20 -0.67
N ALA A 119 11.57 18.48 -0.38
CA ALA A 119 11.02 19.15 0.79
C ALA A 119 9.50 19.33 0.71
N ALA A 120 8.96 19.73 -0.45
CA ALA A 120 7.54 19.93 -0.69
C ALA A 120 6.73 18.64 -0.53
N PHE A 121 7.23 17.51 -1.04
CA PHE A 121 6.60 16.21 -0.85
C PHE A 121 6.75 15.68 0.59
N GLY A 122 7.72 16.19 1.35
CA GLY A 122 7.93 15.83 2.75
C GLY A 122 8.57 14.46 2.95
N PHE A 123 9.39 14.00 1.99
CA PHE A 123 10.12 12.74 2.13
C PHE A 123 11.11 12.81 3.28
N LYS A 124 11.12 11.77 4.12
CA LYS A 124 12.01 11.63 5.28
C LYS A 124 12.60 10.23 5.32
N SER A 125 13.59 10.05 6.17
CA SER A 125 14.13 8.71 6.48
C SER A 125 13.47 8.15 7.72
N THR A 126 13.27 6.83 7.76
CA THR A 126 12.83 6.17 8.99
C THR A 126 13.84 6.42 10.10
N PRO A 127 13.38 6.68 11.34
CA PRO A 127 14.28 6.85 12.48
C PRO A 127 14.87 5.50 12.94
N ALA A 128 15.94 5.58 13.72
CA ALA A 128 16.46 4.42 14.40
C ALA A 128 15.44 3.86 15.42
N PRO A 129 15.30 2.54 15.55
CA PRO A 129 14.27 1.92 16.39
C PRO A 129 14.28 2.38 17.86
N TYR A 130 15.46 2.66 18.43
CA TYR A 130 15.58 3.11 19.82
C TYR A 130 14.98 4.50 20.07
N LEU A 131 14.73 5.29 19.03
CA LEU A 131 14.08 6.61 19.11
C LEU A 131 12.55 6.53 19.14
N CYS A 132 11.95 5.38 18.81
CA CYS A 132 10.50 5.27 18.61
C CYS A 132 9.68 5.72 19.82
N ARG A 133 10.06 5.29 21.03
CA ARG A 133 9.36 5.70 22.27
C ARG A 133 9.52 7.20 22.54
N THR A 134 10.72 7.74 22.37
CA THR A 134 11.01 9.16 22.61
C THR A 134 10.26 10.05 21.62
N LEU A 135 10.22 9.66 20.34
CA LEU A 135 9.44 10.39 19.33
C LEU A 135 7.95 10.36 19.64
N THR A 136 7.43 9.20 20.03
CA THR A 136 6.01 9.06 20.39
C THR A 136 5.66 9.88 21.64
N ALA A 137 6.52 9.89 22.67
CA ALA A 137 6.31 10.71 23.86
C ALA A 137 6.29 12.20 23.53
N LYS A 138 7.19 12.68 22.66
CA LYS A 138 7.19 14.06 22.17
C LYS A 138 5.93 14.43 21.40
N LEU A 139 5.40 13.54 20.56
CA LEU A 139 4.14 13.74 19.84
C LEU A 139 2.98 13.94 20.83
N ILE A 140 2.86 13.06 21.83
CA ILE A 140 1.84 13.17 22.87
C ILE A 140 1.97 14.48 23.64
N GLN A 141 3.20 14.86 24.01
CA GLN A 141 3.47 16.13 24.69
C GLN A 141 3.07 17.35 23.85
N GLN A 142 3.13 17.25 22.52
CA GLN A 142 2.69 18.29 21.58
C GLN A 142 1.18 18.22 21.27
N GLY A 143 0.41 17.41 21.99
CA GLY A 143 -1.03 17.29 21.83
C GLY A 143 -1.47 16.44 20.64
N CYS A 144 -0.57 15.63 20.04
CA CYS A 144 -0.94 14.73 18.96
C CYS A 144 -1.65 13.48 19.50
N THR A 145 -2.72 13.07 18.83
CA THR A 145 -3.36 11.76 19.02
C THR A 145 -2.46 10.67 18.43
N VAL A 146 -2.16 9.61 19.19
CA VAL A 146 -1.42 8.44 18.69
C VAL A 146 -2.29 7.18 18.63
N GLN A 147 -3.33 7.10 19.44
CA GLN A 147 -4.30 6.01 19.40
C GLN A 147 -5.08 6.06 18.09
N GLY A 148 -5.22 4.92 17.43
CA GLY A 148 -5.90 4.82 16.14
C GLY A 148 -5.10 5.38 14.95
N VAL A 149 -3.93 6.00 15.17
CA VAL A 149 -3.04 6.43 14.09
C VAL A 149 -2.20 5.23 13.63
N PRO A 150 -2.23 4.84 12.34
CA PRO A 150 -1.52 3.66 11.86
C PRO A 150 -0.02 3.72 12.16
N GLY A 151 0.55 2.59 12.55
CA GLY A 151 1.96 2.50 12.94
C GLY A 151 2.23 2.75 14.42
N PHE A 152 1.33 3.42 15.15
CA PHE A 152 1.43 3.56 16.60
C PHE A 152 0.72 2.41 17.31
N TYR A 153 1.23 2.02 18.47
CA TYR A 153 0.71 0.92 19.25
C TYR A 153 1.22 0.98 20.69
N MET A 154 0.58 0.23 21.57
CA MET A 154 1.01 0.08 22.97
C MET A 154 1.95 -1.15 23.07
N ASP A 155 3.14 -0.95 23.62
CA ASP A 155 4.11 -2.02 23.80
C ASP A 155 3.81 -2.85 25.07
N ASP A 156 4.57 -3.91 25.29
CA ASP A 156 4.38 -4.85 26.40
C ASP A 156 4.56 -4.20 27.78
N SER A 157 5.14 -3.00 27.85
CA SER A 157 5.26 -2.21 29.09
C SER A 157 4.11 -1.19 29.28
N GLY A 158 3.08 -1.24 28.42
CA GLY A 158 1.95 -0.33 28.45
C GLY A 158 2.27 1.09 27.96
N LYS A 159 3.36 1.29 27.23
CA LYS A 159 3.77 2.59 26.69
C LYS A 159 3.52 2.68 25.20
N TRP A 160 3.05 3.85 24.76
CA TRP A 160 2.88 4.14 23.34
C TRP A 160 4.24 4.24 22.63
N THR A 161 4.31 3.66 21.44
CA THR A 161 5.48 3.69 20.57
C THR A 161 5.07 3.62 19.09
N VAL A 162 5.97 3.93 18.17
CA VAL A 162 5.77 3.80 16.72
C VAL A 162 6.57 2.63 16.16
N LYS A 163 6.03 1.93 15.16
CA LYS A 163 6.57 0.69 14.60
C LYS A 163 7.62 0.94 13.51
N PHE A 164 8.83 1.29 13.91
CA PHE A 164 9.98 1.27 13.02
C PHE A 164 10.98 0.20 13.45
N HIS A 165 11.52 -0.54 12.48
CA HIS A 165 12.51 -1.60 12.71
C HIS A 165 13.71 -1.43 11.79
N GLN A 166 14.89 -1.85 12.24
CA GLN A 166 16.12 -1.76 11.44
C GLN A 166 16.02 -2.48 10.08
N ARG A 167 15.31 -3.63 10.02
CA ARG A 167 15.11 -4.39 8.79
C ARG A 167 14.14 -3.72 7.80
N THR A 168 13.39 -2.72 8.26
CA THR A 168 12.41 -1.98 7.46
C THR A 168 12.79 -0.50 7.36
N SER A 169 14.10 -0.20 7.45
CA SER A 169 14.61 1.14 7.18
C SER A 169 14.39 1.54 5.73
N GLY A 170 14.21 2.85 5.51
CA GLY A 170 13.96 3.37 4.18
C GLY A 170 13.44 4.79 4.14
N ILE A 171 12.92 5.18 3.00
CA ILE A 171 12.32 6.48 2.76
C ILE A 171 10.84 6.44 3.13
N LEU A 172 10.41 7.36 4.00
CA LEU A 172 9.01 7.61 4.32
C LEU A 172 8.37 8.43 3.20
N ILE A 173 7.28 7.93 2.68
CA ILE A 173 6.52 8.53 1.58
C ILE A 173 5.13 8.88 2.10
N PRO A 174 4.80 10.18 2.24
CA PRO A 174 3.47 10.62 2.64
C PRO A 174 2.43 10.33 1.55
N TYR A 175 1.31 9.74 1.94
CA TYR A 175 0.11 9.64 1.12
C TYR A 175 -0.83 10.77 1.49
N ARG A 176 -1.14 11.62 0.53
CA ARG A 176 -2.01 12.79 0.73
C ARG A 176 -3.35 12.60 0.04
N ASN A 177 -4.42 13.08 0.66
CA ASN A 177 -5.73 13.20 0.02
C ASN A 177 -5.82 14.44 -0.88
N VAL A 178 -6.98 14.69 -1.46
CA VAL A 178 -7.22 15.85 -2.35
C VAL A 178 -7.06 17.20 -1.66
N ASP A 179 -7.22 17.26 -0.33
CA ASP A 179 -7.03 18.46 0.49
C ASP A 179 -5.56 18.63 0.93
N GLY A 180 -4.66 17.79 0.45
CA GLY A 180 -3.24 17.78 0.82
C GLY A 180 -2.94 17.19 2.21
N MET A 181 -3.96 16.70 2.94
CA MET A 181 -3.78 16.09 4.25
C MET A 181 -3.11 14.72 4.15
N ILE A 182 -2.10 14.48 4.99
CA ILE A 182 -1.44 13.17 5.07
C ILE A 182 -2.36 12.20 5.79
N HIS A 183 -2.76 11.13 5.13
CA HIS A 183 -3.63 10.10 5.69
C HIS A 183 -3.02 8.70 5.67
N GLY A 184 -1.77 8.58 5.27
CA GLY A 184 -0.98 7.36 5.34
C GLY A 184 0.49 7.62 5.14
N LEU A 185 1.33 6.71 5.62
CA LEU A 185 2.76 6.69 5.35
C LEU A 185 3.14 5.33 4.79
N GLN A 186 3.92 5.33 3.71
CA GLN A 186 4.53 4.13 3.15
C GLN A 186 6.04 4.22 3.29
N ILE A 187 6.69 3.11 3.53
CA ILE A 187 8.15 3.01 3.62
C ILE A 187 8.66 2.35 2.34
N ARG A 188 9.45 3.08 1.55
CA ARG A 188 10.25 2.47 0.49
C ARG A 188 11.51 1.92 1.13
N LEU A 189 11.59 0.61 1.22
CA LEU A 189 12.67 -0.09 1.92
C LEU A 189 14.01 0.08 1.20
N ASP A 190 15.07 0.21 1.97
CA ASP A 190 16.46 0.22 1.49
C ASP A 190 16.84 -1.12 0.86
N ARG A 191 16.34 -2.20 1.46
CA ARG A 191 16.51 -3.56 0.98
C ARG A 191 15.15 -4.25 0.89
N PRO A 192 14.83 -4.88 -0.26
CA PRO A 192 13.58 -5.63 -0.38
C PRO A 192 13.47 -6.71 0.70
N LEU A 193 12.32 -6.77 1.35
CA LEU A 193 12.07 -7.74 2.41
C LEU A 193 11.58 -9.06 1.81
N LYS A 194 12.34 -10.11 1.98
CA LYS A 194 11.94 -11.48 1.65
C LYS A 194 11.35 -12.16 2.87
N LYS A 195 10.33 -12.98 2.67
CA LYS A 195 9.78 -13.84 3.72
C LYS A 195 10.62 -15.11 3.81
N GLU A 196 10.66 -15.70 4.98
CA GLU A 196 11.22 -17.02 5.17
C GLU A 196 10.55 -18.04 4.24
N GLY A 197 11.34 -18.83 3.52
CA GLY A 197 10.87 -19.76 2.50
C GLY A 197 10.52 -19.17 1.12
N ASP A 198 10.77 -17.87 0.89
CA ASP A 198 10.65 -17.31 -0.47
C ASP A 198 11.77 -17.85 -1.38
N PRO A 199 11.47 -18.19 -2.64
CA PRO A 199 12.48 -18.64 -3.62
C PRO A 199 13.63 -17.62 -3.76
N PRO A 200 14.86 -18.07 -4.06
CA PRO A 200 16.02 -17.18 -4.21
C PRO A 200 15.85 -16.07 -5.27
N ASP A 201 15.15 -16.38 -6.35
CA ASP A 201 14.85 -15.50 -7.49
C ASP A 201 13.68 -14.55 -7.24
N LYS A 202 12.89 -14.75 -6.18
CA LYS A 202 11.77 -13.89 -5.85
C LYS A 202 12.24 -12.51 -5.42
N VAL A 203 11.76 -11.48 -6.12
CA VAL A 203 11.92 -10.10 -5.69
C VAL A 203 11.11 -9.87 -4.42
N GLY A 204 11.77 -9.47 -3.33
CA GLY A 204 11.11 -9.19 -2.05
C GLY A 204 10.21 -7.93 -2.11
N THR A 205 9.44 -7.73 -1.05
CA THR A 205 8.59 -6.55 -0.87
C THR A 205 9.46 -5.28 -0.77
N LYS A 206 9.22 -4.31 -1.65
CA LYS A 206 9.96 -3.03 -1.69
C LYS A 206 9.27 -1.92 -0.91
N TYR A 207 7.96 -2.00 -0.73
CA TYR A 207 7.15 -0.98 -0.07
C TYR A 207 6.33 -1.60 1.06
N LEU A 208 6.32 -0.96 2.22
CA LEU A 208 5.51 -1.36 3.37
C LEU A 208 4.68 -0.18 3.85
N TRP A 209 3.43 -0.42 4.20
CA TRP A 209 2.64 0.54 4.94
C TRP A 209 3.14 0.66 6.38
N LEU A 210 3.22 1.88 6.88
CA LEU A 210 3.34 2.10 8.32
C LEU A 210 1.99 1.74 8.95
N ALA A 211 1.93 0.55 9.56
CA ALA A 211 0.72 -0.02 10.16
C ALA A 211 1.09 -0.88 11.37
N SER A 212 0.17 -1.02 12.30
CA SER A 212 0.38 -1.70 13.58
C SER A 212 -0.69 -2.74 13.93
N THR A 213 -1.40 -3.29 12.93
CA THR A 213 -2.50 -4.26 13.10
C THR A 213 -2.14 -5.55 13.85
N SER A 214 -0.85 -5.87 13.99
CA SER A 214 -0.36 -7.01 14.76
C SER A 214 0.06 -6.65 16.19
N LYS A 215 -0.30 -5.46 16.68
CA LYS A 215 0.13 -4.91 17.96
C LYS A 215 -1.06 -4.40 18.77
N THR A 216 -0.95 -4.45 20.11
CA THR A 216 -1.97 -3.95 21.04
C THR A 216 -2.27 -2.48 20.80
N CYS A 217 -3.54 -2.12 20.71
CA CYS A 217 -4.04 -0.78 20.36
C CYS A 217 -3.53 -0.27 19.00
N GLY A 218 -3.08 -1.18 18.14
CA GLY A 218 -2.63 -0.83 16.79
C GLY A 218 -3.77 -0.54 15.81
N ALA A 219 -3.43 0.06 14.68
CA ALA A 219 -4.39 0.41 13.64
C ALA A 219 -3.89 0.04 12.23
N SER A 220 -4.85 -0.20 11.33
CA SER A 220 -4.60 -0.46 9.92
C SER A 220 -4.28 0.83 9.16
N SER A 221 -3.39 0.76 8.17
CA SER A 221 -3.17 1.87 7.22
C SER A 221 -4.42 2.19 6.38
N GLY A 222 -5.30 1.21 6.15
CA GLY A 222 -6.43 1.33 5.23
C GLY A 222 -6.04 1.43 3.76
N SER A 223 -4.74 1.37 3.44
CA SER A 223 -4.20 1.51 2.07
C SER A 223 -4.78 2.71 1.32
N PRO A 224 -4.67 3.93 1.86
CA PRO A 224 -5.29 5.11 1.29
C PRO A 224 -4.78 5.42 -0.12
N ILE A 225 -5.57 6.17 -0.89
CA ILE A 225 -5.18 6.69 -2.20
C ILE A 225 -4.33 7.94 -2.01
N HIS A 226 -3.24 8.04 -2.76
CA HIS A 226 -2.47 9.28 -2.85
C HIS A 226 -3.01 10.16 -3.99
N PHE A 227 -3.06 11.46 -3.76
CA PHE A 227 -3.44 12.46 -4.76
C PHE A 227 -2.40 13.58 -4.80
N VAL A 228 -2.04 14.02 -6.00
CA VAL A 228 -1.11 15.12 -6.23
C VAL A 228 -1.52 15.92 -7.47
N GLY A 229 -1.57 17.23 -7.36
CA GLY A 229 -1.98 18.16 -8.41
C GLY A 229 -3.29 18.86 -8.10
N ASP A 230 -4.00 19.31 -9.14
CA ASP A 230 -5.22 20.09 -9.05
C ASP A 230 -6.45 19.19 -8.94
N PRO A 231 -7.25 19.26 -7.85
CA PRO A 231 -8.47 18.46 -7.69
C PRO A 231 -9.61 18.85 -8.66
N CYS A 232 -9.50 19.99 -9.36
CA CYS A 232 -10.42 20.43 -10.41
C CYS A 232 -9.90 20.12 -11.82
N SER A 233 -8.85 19.34 -11.94
CA SER A 233 -8.29 18.96 -13.25
C SER A 233 -9.29 18.15 -14.07
N ARG A 234 -9.50 18.54 -15.35
CA ARG A 234 -10.38 17.80 -16.28
C ARG A 234 -9.87 16.39 -16.59
N VAL A 235 -8.56 16.16 -16.46
CA VAL A 235 -7.91 14.87 -16.73
C VAL A 235 -7.03 14.47 -15.55
N VAL A 236 -7.28 13.29 -15.00
CA VAL A 236 -6.51 12.75 -13.87
C VAL A 236 -5.88 11.41 -14.29
N TYR A 237 -4.58 11.30 -14.04
CA TYR A 237 -3.81 10.07 -14.29
C TYR A 237 -3.86 9.16 -13.06
N VAL A 238 -4.02 7.85 -13.26
CA VAL A 238 -4.01 6.86 -12.19
C VAL A 238 -2.83 5.91 -12.38
N THR A 239 -1.98 5.81 -11.35
CA THR A 239 -0.80 4.94 -11.36
C THR A 239 -0.69 4.15 -10.05
N GLU A 240 0.32 3.29 -9.94
CA GLU A 240 0.63 2.53 -8.73
C GLU A 240 1.78 3.19 -7.95
N GLY A 241 1.52 3.56 -6.69
CA GLY A 241 2.52 4.07 -5.74
C GLY A 241 2.72 5.59 -5.78
N ALA A 242 2.62 6.22 -4.58
CA ALA A 242 2.70 7.67 -4.42
C ALA A 242 4.02 8.25 -4.96
N LEU A 243 5.17 7.63 -4.71
CA LEU A 243 6.45 8.13 -5.21
C LEU A 243 6.48 8.26 -6.73
N LYS A 244 5.86 7.33 -7.48
CA LYS A 244 5.75 7.43 -8.94
C LYS A 244 4.84 8.59 -9.34
N ALA A 245 3.70 8.74 -8.66
CA ALA A 245 2.77 9.83 -8.91
C ALA A 245 3.43 11.20 -8.69
N ASP A 246 4.16 11.37 -7.59
CA ASP A 246 4.87 12.60 -7.27
C ASP A 246 5.91 12.97 -8.35
N ILE A 247 6.71 11.97 -8.78
CA ILE A 247 7.72 12.17 -9.82
C ILE A 247 7.06 12.47 -11.17
N ALA A 248 6.05 11.70 -11.57
CA ALA A 248 5.34 11.91 -12.82
C ALA A 248 4.60 13.25 -12.84
N HIS A 249 4.02 13.68 -11.70
CA HIS A 249 3.42 14.99 -11.54
C HIS A 249 4.42 16.12 -11.85
N VAL A 250 5.60 16.06 -11.26
CA VAL A 250 6.67 17.04 -11.50
C VAL A 250 7.10 17.06 -12.97
N LEU A 251 7.37 15.88 -13.54
CA LEU A 251 7.93 15.77 -14.89
C LEU A 251 6.91 16.09 -15.98
N MET A 252 5.64 15.82 -15.77
CA MET A 252 4.57 16.02 -16.76
C MET A 252 3.73 17.27 -16.53
N ASN A 253 3.82 17.89 -15.34
CA ASN A 253 2.89 18.93 -14.89
C ASN A 253 1.41 18.50 -15.06
N ARG A 254 1.06 17.32 -14.55
CA ARG A 254 -0.27 16.71 -14.63
C ARG A 254 -0.73 16.24 -13.25
N THR A 255 -2.03 16.11 -13.09
CA THR A 255 -2.66 15.61 -11.86
C THR A 255 -2.66 14.10 -11.82
N PHE A 256 -2.27 13.54 -10.67
CA PHE A 256 -2.18 12.10 -10.46
C PHE A 256 -2.92 11.65 -9.22
N ALA A 257 -3.55 10.47 -9.33
CA ALA A 257 -3.95 9.64 -8.20
C ALA A 257 -3.12 8.35 -8.21
N ALA A 258 -2.76 7.85 -7.03
CA ALA A 258 -2.00 6.61 -6.93
C ALA A 258 -2.58 5.64 -5.90
N THR A 259 -2.71 4.38 -6.30
CA THR A 259 -3.06 3.28 -5.39
C THR A 259 -1.83 2.79 -4.63
N GLY A 260 -2.03 2.17 -3.48
CA GLY A 260 -0.96 1.52 -2.73
C GLY A 260 -0.50 0.17 -3.30
N GLY A 261 -1.07 -0.25 -4.42
CA GLY A 261 -0.82 -1.50 -5.13
C GLY A 261 -2.02 -1.87 -6.01
N ALA A 262 -1.81 -2.71 -7.02
CA ALA A 262 -2.83 -3.12 -8.01
C ALA A 262 -4.13 -3.71 -7.41
N GLY A 263 -4.08 -4.21 -6.17
CA GLY A 263 -5.26 -4.71 -5.44
C GLY A 263 -6.15 -3.64 -4.81
N CYS A 264 -5.72 -2.37 -4.78
CA CYS A 264 -6.36 -1.28 -4.03
C CYS A 264 -7.28 -0.40 -4.91
N ILE A 265 -7.66 -0.84 -6.10
CA ILE A 265 -8.50 -0.06 -7.05
C ILE A 265 -9.85 0.34 -6.44
N ALA A 266 -10.47 -0.51 -5.62
CA ALA A 266 -11.75 -0.19 -4.97
C ALA A 266 -11.68 1.05 -4.06
N GLN A 267 -10.51 1.43 -3.59
CA GLN A 267 -10.30 2.64 -2.77
C GLN A 267 -10.45 3.94 -3.58
N LEU A 268 -10.44 3.86 -4.93
CA LEU A 268 -10.67 5.01 -5.82
C LEU A 268 -12.15 5.40 -5.92
N ASP A 269 -13.08 4.62 -5.40
CA ASP A 269 -14.53 4.83 -5.59
C ASP A 269 -14.97 6.23 -5.13
N SER A 270 -14.67 6.57 -3.87
CA SER A 270 -15.00 7.87 -3.31
C SER A 270 -14.21 9.02 -3.95
N LEU A 271 -12.98 8.76 -4.37
CA LEU A 271 -12.18 9.76 -5.09
C LEU A 271 -12.80 10.08 -6.45
N PHE A 272 -13.21 9.08 -7.22
CA PHE A 272 -13.80 9.31 -8.55
C PHE A 272 -15.14 10.04 -8.46
N GLU A 273 -15.95 9.75 -7.44
CA GLU A 273 -17.16 10.51 -7.17
C GLU A 273 -16.85 12.00 -6.90
N LEU A 274 -15.84 12.27 -6.08
CA LEU A 274 -15.41 13.64 -5.79
C LEU A 274 -14.85 14.34 -7.03
N LEU A 275 -13.97 13.69 -7.78
CA LEU A 275 -13.35 14.24 -8.98
C LEU A 275 -14.41 14.57 -10.06
N HIS A 276 -15.39 13.68 -10.25
CA HIS A 276 -16.50 13.96 -11.18
C HIS A 276 -17.30 15.21 -10.76
N ARG A 277 -17.60 15.34 -9.48
CA ARG A 277 -18.25 16.56 -8.94
C ARG A 277 -17.42 17.83 -9.12
N ASN A 278 -16.10 17.71 -9.10
CA ASN A 278 -15.18 18.82 -9.30
C ASN A 278 -14.90 19.13 -10.79
N GLY A 279 -15.54 18.42 -11.72
CA GLY A 279 -15.43 18.68 -13.15
C GLY A 279 -14.39 17.85 -13.90
N THR A 280 -13.85 16.79 -13.28
CA THR A 280 -13.03 15.81 -14.01
C THR A 280 -13.91 15.07 -15.03
N GLU A 281 -13.41 14.93 -16.25
CA GLU A 281 -14.09 14.28 -17.37
C GLU A 281 -13.44 12.95 -17.75
N GLU A 282 -12.14 12.86 -17.54
CA GLU A 282 -11.35 11.73 -18.02
C GLU A 282 -10.33 11.22 -17.01
N ILE A 283 -10.25 9.89 -16.90
CA ILE A 283 -9.20 9.16 -16.19
C ILE A 283 -8.24 8.56 -17.22
N ILE A 284 -6.95 8.77 -17.02
CA ILE A 284 -5.89 8.12 -17.80
C ILE A 284 -5.30 6.99 -16.97
N GLU A 285 -5.52 5.74 -17.38
CA GLU A 285 -4.86 4.57 -16.78
C GLU A 285 -3.37 4.58 -17.18
N ALA A 286 -2.51 4.79 -16.19
CA ALA A 286 -1.06 4.87 -16.32
C ALA A 286 -0.35 3.87 -15.38
N GLU A 287 -0.93 2.68 -15.21
CA GLU A 287 -0.32 1.60 -14.42
C GLU A 287 0.90 0.98 -15.12
N ASP A 288 1.74 0.29 -14.35
CA ASP A 288 2.99 -0.29 -14.82
C ASP A 288 2.83 -1.12 -16.11
N MET A 289 3.82 -1.05 -16.99
CA MET A 289 3.81 -1.75 -18.30
C MET A 289 3.85 -3.27 -18.18
N ASP A 290 4.15 -3.84 -17.01
CA ASP A 290 4.03 -5.30 -16.78
C ASP A 290 2.57 -5.80 -16.72
N LYS A 291 1.58 -4.92 -16.86
CA LYS A 291 0.15 -5.26 -17.02
C LYS A 291 -0.13 -6.23 -18.17
N TYR A 292 0.70 -6.27 -19.16
CA TYR A 292 0.55 -7.20 -20.29
C TYR A 292 1.01 -8.63 -19.98
N SER A 293 1.86 -8.81 -18.98
CA SER A 293 2.37 -10.11 -18.53
C SER A 293 1.86 -10.53 -17.15
N ASN A 294 1.41 -9.58 -16.33
CA ASN A 294 0.95 -9.80 -14.96
C ASN A 294 -0.58 -9.76 -14.89
N LYS A 295 -1.22 -10.93 -14.69
CA LYS A 295 -2.69 -11.05 -14.58
C LYS A 295 -3.30 -10.15 -13.51
N GLY A 296 -2.62 -9.95 -12.38
CA GLY A 296 -3.10 -9.08 -11.30
C GLY A 296 -3.21 -7.62 -11.72
N VAL A 297 -2.21 -7.11 -12.43
CA VAL A 297 -2.18 -5.73 -12.96
C VAL A 297 -3.23 -5.56 -14.07
N SER A 298 -3.35 -6.54 -14.97
CA SER A 298 -4.39 -6.54 -16.01
C SER A 298 -5.82 -6.52 -15.44
N GLN A 299 -6.07 -7.28 -14.37
CA GLN A 299 -7.36 -7.25 -13.66
C GLN A 299 -7.60 -5.92 -12.95
N GLY A 300 -6.55 -5.30 -12.40
CA GLY A 300 -6.60 -3.97 -11.83
C GLY A 300 -7.06 -2.94 -12.84
N ALA A 301 -6.42 -2.91 -14.02
CA ALA A 301 -6.78 -2.01 -15.10
C ALA A 301 -8.24 -2.18 -15.54
N SER A 302 -8.73 -3.43 -15.68
CA SER A 302 -10.14 -3.68 -16.02
C SER A 302 -11.11 -3.15 -14.96
N LYS A 303 -10.79 -3.31 -13.68
CA LYS A 303 -11.59 -2.75 -12.57
C LYS A 303 -11.59 -1.22 -12.58
N LEU A 304 -10.47 -0.60 -12.92
CA LEU A 304 -10.35 0.86 -13.03
C LEU A 304 -11.30 1.40 -14.10
N TYR A 305 -11.39 0.77 -15.27
CA TYR A 305 -12.33 1.13 -16.33
C TYR A 305 -13.79 1.07 -15.86
N LEU A 306 -14.15 -0.04 -15.21
CA LEU A 306 -15.51 -0.22 -14.69
C LEU A 306 -15.87 0.83 -13.64
N LEU A 307 -14.90 1.17 -12.78
CA LEU A 307 -15.08 2.16 -11.74
C LEU A 307 -15.23 3.58 -12.31
N ALA A 308 -14.39 3.96 -13.27
CA ALA A 308 -14.51 5.24 -13.98
C ALA A 308 -15.87 5.36 -14.65
N LYS A 309 -16.32 4.34 -15.36
CA LYS A 309 -17.64 4.29 -16.00
C LYS A 309 -18.80 4.43 -14.99
N LYS A 310 -18.70 3.80 -13.82
CA LYS A 310 -19.67 3.91 -12.72
C LYS A 310 -19.92 5.37 -12.33
N HIS A 311 -18.88 6.20 -12.33
CA HIS A 311 -18.92 7.62 -11.97
C HIS A 311 -19.08 8.56 -13.18
N GLY A 312 -19.41 8.04 -14.37
CA GLY A 312 -19.60 8.87 -15.57
C GLY A 312 -18.31 9.44 -16.16
N LEU A 313 -17.15 8.95 -15.74
CA LEU A 313 -15.85 9.38 -16.24
C LEU A 313 -15.43 8.53 -17.45
N SER A 314 -14.91 9.18 -18.49
CA SER A 314 -14.23 8.46 -19.57
C SER A 314 -12.91 7.89 -19.04
N CYS A 315 -12.45 6.78 -19.63
CA CYS A 315 -11.19 6.18 -19.24
C CYS A 315 -10.40 5.71 -20.45
N ARG A 316 -9.18 6.23 -20.59
CA ARG A 316 -8.24 5.81 -21.63
C ARG A 316 -6.98 5.22 -21.03
N ARG A 317 -6.32 4.35 -21.76
CA ARG A 317 -5.04 3.74 -21.38
C ARG A 317 -3.89 4.52 -21.98
N LEU A 318 -2.93 4.90 -21.14
CA LEU A 318 -1.63 5.38 -21.56
C LEU A 318 -0.68 4.19 -21.72
N THR A 319 0.04 4.16 -22.85
CA THR A 319 1.08 3.17 -23.12
C THR A 319 2.39 3.87 -23.48
N TRP A 320 3.50 3.26 -23.10
CA TRP A 320 4.84 3.75 -23.41
C TRP A 320 5.79 2.60 -23.70
N ASN A 321 7.05 2.92 -23.96
CA ASN A 321 8.07 1.91 -24.25
C ASN A 321 8.18 0.91 -23.09
N PRO A 322 7.95 -0.40 -23.31
CA PRO A 322 7.91 -1.43 -22.26
C PRO A 322 9.25 -1.66 -21.55
N ASN A 323 10.35 -1.13 -22.07
CA ASN A 323 11.65 -1.14 -21.38
C ASN A 323 11.62 -0.30 -20.08
N TYR A 324 10.65 0.59 -19.94
CA TYR A 324 10.42 1.35 -18.71
C TYR A 324 9.19 0.81 -18.01
N LYS A 325 9.36 0.29 -16.80
CA LYS A 325 8.27 -0.32 -16.06
C LYS A 325 7.22 0.73 -15.65
N GLY A 326 7.63 1.79 -14.98
CA GLY A 326 6.77 2.85 -14.48
C GLY A 326 6.75 4.08 -15.38
N ILE A 327 5.67 4.87 -15.27
CA ILE A 327 5.53 6.15 -15.99
C ILE A 327 6.62 7.14 -15.57
N ASP A 328 7.03 7.12 -14.31
CA ASP A 328 8.09 7.95 -13.75
C ASP A 328 9.45 7.67 -14.41
N ASP A 329 9.83 6.40 -14.54
CA ASP A 329 11.07 5.98 -15.19
C ASP A 329 11.08 6.38 -16.68
N TRP A 330 9.95 6.25 -17.37
CA TRP A 330 9.82 6.65 -18.77
C TRP A 330 9.93 8.17 -18.94
N GLN A 331 9.22 8.95 -18.15
CA GLN A 331 9.26 10.41 -18.22
C GLN A 331 10.66 10.95 -17.87
N LEU A 332 11.31 10.39 -16.86
CA LEU A 332 12.67 10.75 -16.51
C LEU A 332 13.66 10.51 -17.66
N ALA A 333 13.50 9.40 -18.39
CA ALA A 333 14.32 9.11 -19.56
C ALA A 333 14.08 10.10 -20.71
N LEU A 334 12.83 10.55 -20.92
CA LEU A 334 12.51 11.57 -21.92
C LEU A 334 13.13 12.92 -21.57
N HIS A 335 13.01 13.35 -20.31
CA HIS A 335 13.62 14.59 -19.85
C HIS A 335 15.14 14.60 -20.01
N LYS A 336 15.82 13.52 -19.66
CA LYS A 336 17.28 13.39 -19.85
C LYS A 336 17.68 13.45 -21.34
N LYS A 337 16.89 12.87 -22.25
CA LYS A 337 17.15 12.94 -23.69
C LYS A 337 16.96 14.36 -24.24
N ASN A 338 15.93 15.08 -23.81
CA ASN A 338 15.66 16.44 -24.23
C ASN A 338 16.73 17.41 -23.72
N SER A 339 17.11 17.33 -22.45
CA SER A 339 18.19 18.14 -21.88
C SER A 339 19.54 17.90 -22.60
N ASN A 340 19.81 16.67 -23.01
CA ASN A 340 21.01 16.37 -23.80
C ASN A 340 20.96 17.00 -25.20
N LYS A 341 19.80 17.03 -25.86
CA LYS A 341 19.63 17.67 -27.17
C LYS A 341 19.82 19.19 -27.08
N GLU A 342 19.20 19.84 -26.10
CA GLU A 342 19.36 21.29 -25.86
C GLU A 342 20.81 21.67 -25.56
N ASN A 343 21.53 20.86 -24.77
CA ASN A 343 22.95 21.06 -24.50
C ASN A 343 23.81 20.92 -25.76
N ILE A 344 23.49 19.98 -26.64
CA ILE A 344 24.18 19.79 -27.93
C ILE A 344 23.91 21.00 -28.85
N GLU A 345 22.67 21.47 -28.97
CA GLU A 345 22.33 22.65 -29.77
C GLU A 345 23.00 23.92 -29.25
N MET A 346 23.04 24.14 -27.94
CA MET A 346 23.77 25.27 -27.33
C MET A 346 25.28 25.20 -27.58
N THR A 347 25.87 24.01 -27.57
CA THR A 347 27.29 23.81 -27.89
C THR A 347 27.59 24.13 -29.34
N TYR A 348 26.75 23.74 -30.27
CA TYR A 348 26.89 24.09 -31.72
C TYR A 348 26.70 25.57 -31.98
N ARG A 349 25.76 26.28 -31.28
CA ARG A 349 25.57 27.71 -31.39
C ARG A 349 26.76 28.53 -30.82
N ARG A 350 27.48 28.02 -29.85
CA ARG A 350 28.71 28.66 -29.30
C ARG A 350 29.93 28.47 -30.17
N MET A 351 29.95 27.50 -31.08
CA MET A 351 31.08 27.27 -32.01
C MET A 351 30.96 28.02 -33.33
N THR A 352 29.90 28.76 -33.56
CA THR A 352 29.63 29.51 -34.83
C THR A 352 29.75 31.01 -34.69
N PHE A 353 30.49 31.51 -33.65
CA PHE A 353 30.86 32.93 -33.50
C PHE A 353 32.37 33.12 -33.38
#